data_e8c01aadbaf75c1c31901bad03bcaeb5
#
_entry.id   e8c01aadbaf75c1c31901bad03bcaeb5
#
_cell.length_a   1.000
_cell.length_b   1.000
_cell.length_c   1.000
_cell.angle_alpha   90.00
_cell.angle_beta   90.00
_cell.angle_gamma   90.00
#
_symmetry.space_group_name_H-M   'P 1'
#
loop_
_entity.id
_entity.type
_entity.pdbx_description
1 polymer ?
#
loop_
_entity_poly.entity_id
_entity_poly.type
_entity_poly.pdbx_seq_one_letter_code
_entity_poly.pdbx_strand_id
1 'polypeptide(L)'
;MSRLISLRPALFLDRDGTLMEEVDHCRDPALVKAYPGASEELSRAKALGWATIIVTNQSGIGRGYCTEEEFRAVQSELLRQLGDVIDASYMAPDHPDTRSPRRKPAPGMILEATAEHGIDLSRSWMIGDKAIDIECGRNAGVRTILVETGYGRKTAECSPDHRALTVTEAIRIALAS
;
A
#
# COMPACT_ATOMS: atom_id res chain seq x y z
N MET A 1 15.40 5.07 -31.84
CA MET A 1 14.60 6.11 -31.14
C MET A 1 14.24 5.59 -29.77
N SER A 2 14.92 6.05 -28.73
CA SER A 2 14.60 5.72 -27.35
C SER A 2 13.25 6.36 -27.01
N ARG A 3 12.22 5.54 -26.72
CA ARG A 3 10.98 6.04 -26.14
C ARG A 3 11.35 6.67 -24.80
N LEU A 4 11.23 7.98 -24.69
CA LEU A 4 11.21 8.65 -23.39
C LEU A 4 10.04 8.04 -22.61
N ILE A 5 10.33 7.14 -21.68
CA ILE A 5 9.34 6.64 -20.73
C ILE A 5 8.98 7.83 -19.86
N SER A 6 7.79 8.39 -20.07
CA SER A 6 7.27 9.44 -19.20
C SER A 6 7.02 8.81 -17.83
N LEU A 7 7.82 9.19 -16.84
CA LEU A 7 7.63 8.74 -15.47
C LEU A 7 6.30 9.29 -14.94
N ARG A 8 5.53 8.45 -14.23
CA ARG A 8 4.24 8.82 -13.64
C ARG A 8 4.28 8.77 -12.11
N PRO A 9 3.52 9.62 -11.42
CA PRO A 9 3.39 9.52 -9.97
C PRO A 9 2.68 8.22 -9.56
N ALA A 10 2.87 7.79 -8.32
CA ALA A 10 2.22 6.61 -7.77
C ALA A 10 1.66 6.85 -6.36
N LEU A 11 0.57 6.14 -6.08
CA LEU A 11 0.11 5.87 -4.74
C LEU A 11 0.57 4.45 -4.37
N PHE A 12 1.50 4.35 -3.44
CA PHE A 12 1.85 3.10 -2.78
C PHE A 12 0.97 2.95 -1.55
N LEU A 13 0.27 1.84 -1.45
CA LEU A 13 -0.79 1.65 -0.47
C LEU A 13 -0.51 0.38 0.35
N ASP A 14 -0.50 0.48 1.67
CA ASP A 14 -0.63 -0.71 2.49
C ASP A 14 -2.04 -1.32 2.31
N ARG A 15 -2.19 -2.60 2.66
CA ARG A 15 -3.44 -3.34 2.48
C ARG A 15 -4.29 -3.33 3.76
N ASP A 16 -3.80 -4.04 4.77
CA ASP A 16 -4.55 -4.30 6.01
C ASP A 16 -4.54 -3.05 6.91
N GLY A 17 -5.72 -2.58 7.29
CA GLY A 17 -5.88 -1.33 8.04
C GLY A 17 -5.84 -0.05 7.16
N THR A 18 -5.56 -0.15 5.88
CA THR A 18 -5.47 0.98 4.95
C THR A 18 -6.50 0.90 3.82
N LEU A 19 -6.46 -0.13 2.98
CA LEU A 19 -7.45 -0.37 1.91
C LEU A 19 -8.63 -1.21 2.38
N MET A 20 -8.41 -2.09 3.36
CA MET A 20 -9.43 -2.93 3.97
C MET A 20 -9.33 -2.87 5.50
N GLU A 21 -10.42 -3.25 6.18
CA GLU A 21 -10.42 -3.37 7.64
C GLU A 21 -9.29 -4.30 8.10
N GLU A 22 -8.65 -3.94 9.21
CA GLU A 22 -7.61 -4.78 9.82
C GLU A 22 -8.25 -6.05 10.42
N VAL A 23 -7.79 -7.18 9.94
CA VAL A 23 -8.09 -8.50 10.49
C VAL A 23 -6.77 -9.22 10.71
N ASP A 24 -6.46 -9.54 11.97
CA ASP A 24 -5.17 -10.14 12.31
C ASP A 24 -4.94 -11.44 11.51
N HIS A 25 -3.87 -11.43 10.70
CA HIS A 25 -3.52 -12.51 9.78
C HIS A 25 -4.71 -13.03 8.94
N CYS A 26 -5.44 -12.09 8.30
CA CYS A 26 -6.62 -12.41 7.49
C CYS A 26 -6.32 -13.50 6.46
N ARG A 27 -7.05 -14.63 6.56
CA ARG A 27 -6.95 -15.79 5.66
C ARG A 27 -8.30 -16.24 5.09
N ASP A 28 -9.39 -15.62 5.55
CA ASP A 28 -10.74 -15.90 5.07
C ASP A 28 -11.24 -14.74 4.20
N PRO A 29 -11.50 -14.97 2.91
CA PRO A 29 -12.05 -13.94 2.01
C PRO A 29 -13.38 -13.34 2.50
N ALA A 30 -14.17 -14.09 3.27
CA ALA A 30 -15.44 -13.61 3.80
C ALA A 30 -15.26 -12.47 4.83
N LEU A 31 -14.07 -12.30 5.39
CA LEU A 31 -13.74 -11.23 6.34
C LEU A 31 -13.23 -9.97 5.67
N VAL A 32 -13.01 -9.99 4.36
CA VAL A 32 -12.52 -8.83 3.62
C VAL A 32 -13.60 -7.77 3.52
N LYS A 33 -13.28 -6.57 3.96
CA LYS A 33 -14.12 -5.38 3.83
C LYS A 33 -13.26 -4.20 3.40
N ALA A 34 -13.37 -3.82 2.13
CA ALA A 34 -12.73 -2.62 1.62
C ALA A 34 -13.33 -1.37 2.28
N TYR A 35 -12.48 -0.38 2.58
CA TYR A 35 -12.98 0.88 3.14
C TYR A 35 -13.82 1.65 2.10
N PRO A 36 -14.96 2.22 2.55
CA PRO A 36 -15.85 2.98 1.66
C PRO A 36 -15.13 4.14 0.96
N GLY A 37 -15.45 4.34 -0.31
CA GLY A 37 -14.89 5.43 -1.12
C GLY A 37 -13.47 5.19 -1.65
N ALA A 38 -12.80 4.12 -1.24
CA ALA A 38 -11.44 3.81 -1.72
C ALA A 38 -11.43 3.55 -3.23
N SER A 39 -12.38 2.77 -3.74
CA SER A 39 -12.50 2.46 -5.17
C SER A 39 -12.66 3.72 -6.02
N GLU A 40 -13.54 4.64 -5.61
CA GLU A 40 -13.82 5.89 -6.32
C GLU A 40 -12.59 6.79 -6.39
N GLU A 41 -11.88 6.99 -5.28
CA GLU A 41 -10.70 7.86 -5.27
C GLU A 41 -9.50 7.22 -5.99
N LEU A 42 -9.34 5.90 -5.92
CA LEU A 42 -8.35 5.19 -6.73
C LEU A 42 -8.65 5.28 -8.22
N SER A 43 -9.92 5.14 -8.61
CA SER A 43 -10.35 5.35 -10.00
C SER A 43 -10.04 6.76 -10.48
N ARG A 44 -10.26 7.77 -9.63
CA ARG A 44 -9.88 9.16 -9.90
C ARG A 44 -8.37 9.32 -10.07
N ALA A 45 -7.56 8.69 -9.21
CA ALA A 45 -6.11 8.71 -9.32
C ALA A 45 -5.65 8.14 -10.68
N LYS A 46 -6.20 6.99 -11.08
CA LYS A 46 -5.90 6.37 -12.39
C LYS A 46 -6.28 7.29 -13.55
N ALA A 47 -7.45 7.92 -13.49
CA ALA A 47 -7.89 8.86 -14.52
C ALA A 47 -6.94 10.07 -14.65
N LEU A 48 -6.26 10.46 -13.60
CA LEU A 48 -5.23 11.49 -13.57
C LEU A 48 -3.83 10.98 -13.97
N GLY A 49 -3.70 9.70 -14.36
CA GLY A 49 -2.44 9.10 -14.80
C GLY A 49 -1.54 8.59 -13.68
N TRP A 50 -2.02 8.52 -12.44
CA TRP A 50 -1.28 7.95 -11.31
C TRP A 50 -1.28 6.42 -11.38
N ALA A 51 -0.17 5.81 -10.98
CA ALA A 51 -0.13 4.38 -10.68
C ALA A 51 -0.70 4.12 -9.29
N THR A 52 -1.40 3.01 -9.13
CA THR A 52 -1.99 2.57 -7.86
C THR A 52 -1.44 1.20 -7.52
N ILE A 53 -0.61 1.11 -6.46
CA ILE A 53 0.21 -0.06 -6.18
C ILE A 53 0.08 -0.46 -4.72
N ILE A 54 -0.29 -1.71 -4.48
CA ILE A 54 -0.30 -2.28 -3.12
C ILE A 54 1.11 -2.74 -2.76
N VAL A 55 1.57 -2.39 -1.54
CA VAL A 55 2.82 -2.86 -0.94
C VAL A 55 2.54 -3.34 0.49
N THR A 56 2.56 -4.64 0.71
CA THR A 56 2.07 -5.24 1.96
C THR A 56 3.03 -6.25 2.58
N ASN A 57 3.25 -6.15 3.90
CA ASN A 57 3.92 -7.19 4.67
C ASN A 57 2.90 -8.26 5.07
N GLN A 58 3.21 -9.52 4.76
CA GLN A 58 2.35 -10.66 5.08
C GLN A 58 3.12 -11.71 5.90
N SER A 59 3.58 -11.31 7.07
CA SER A 59 4.38 -12.15 7.95
C SER A 59 3.66 -13.40 8.46
N GLY A 60 2.35 -13.45 8.37
CA GLY A 60 1.56 -14.65 8.66
C GLY A 60 1.99 -15.84 7.83
N ILE A 61 2.43 -15.63 6.59
CA ILE A 61 2.97 -16.68 5.72
C ILE A 61 4.29 -17.20 6.29
N GLY A 62 5.25 -16.33 6.54
CA GLY A 62 6.54 -16.71 7.12
C GLY A 62 6.46 -17.31 8.53
N ARG A 63 5.41 -17.00 9.27
CA ARG A 63 5.09 -17.58 10.59
C ARG A 63 4.34 -18.92 10.50
N GLY A 64 3.85 -19.30 9.31
CA GLY A 64 3.02 -20.49 9.13
C GLY A 64 1.58 -20.34 9.64
N TYR A 65 1.09 -19.11 9.83
CA TYR A 65 -0.30 -18.82 10.26
C TYR A 65 -1.28 -18.84 9.10
N CYS A 66 -0.81 -18.55 7.89
CA CYS A 66 -1.59 -18.64 6.66
C CYS A 66 -0.70 -19.12 5.50
N THR A 67 -1.34 -19.66 4.48
CA THR A 67 -0.68 -20.09 3.25
C THR A 67 -0.68 -18.96 2.21
N GLU A 68 0.16 -19.08 1.18
CA GLU A 68 0.09 -18.17 0.03
C GLU A 68 -1.23 -18.28 -0.72
N GLU A 69 -1.86 -19.45 -0.73
CA GLU A 69 -3.15 -19.66 -1.38
C GLU A 69 -4.26 -18.89 -0.63
N GLU A 70 -4.29 -18.97 0.69
CA GLU A 70 -5.20 -18.17 1.53
C GLU A 70 -4.97 -16.67 1.34
N PHE A 71 -3.70 -16.24 1.29
CA PHE A 71 -3.37 -14.84 0.97
C PHE A 71 -3.92 -14.43 -0.39
N ARG A 72 -3.73 -15.25 -1.44
CA ARG A 72 -4.23 -14.95 -2.79
C ARG A 72 -5.75 -14.87 -2.83
N ALA A 73 -6.45 -15.71 -2.08
CA ALA A 73 -7.91 -15.68 -1.98
C ALA A 73 -8.40 -14.36 -1.35
N VAL A 74 -7.80 -13.94 -0.24
CA VAL A 74 -8.07 -12.65 0.42
C VAL A 74 -7.76 -11.47 -0.51
N GLN A 75 -6.61 -11.51 -1.19
CA GLN A 75 -6.22 -10.48 -2.13
C GLN A 75 -7.19 -10.37 -3.31
N SER A 76 -7.62 -11.50 -3.86
CA SER A 76 -8.59 -11.53 -4.97
C SER A 76 -9.94 -10.95 -4.56
N GLU A 77 -10.40 -11.23 -3.35
CA GLU A 77 -11.65 -10.66 -2.84
C GLU A 77 -11.53 -9.14 -2.63
N LEU A 78 -10.40 -8.65 -2.09
CA LEU A 78 -10.17 -7.21 -1.98
C LEU A 78 -10.19 -6.53 -3.37
N LEU A 79 -9.47 -7.08 -4.33
CA LEU A 79 -9.45 -6.55 -5.70
C LEU A 79 -10.85 -6.58 -6.35
N ARG A 80 -11.64 -7.62 -6.09
CA ARG A 80 -13.04 -7.68 -6.54
C ARG A 80 -13.89 -6.55 -5.95
N GLN A 81 -13.73 -6.24 -4.65
CA GLN A 81 -14.46 -5.14 -3.99
C GLN A 81 -14.01 -3.76 -4.48
N LEU A 82 -12.73 -3.58 -4.74
CA LEU A 82 -12.17 -2.32 -5.24
C LEU A 82 -12.46 -2.09 -6.73
N GLY A 83 -12.64 -3.17 -7.52
CA GLY A 83 -12.71 -3.10 -8.98
C GLY A 83 -11.33 -3.00 -9.63
N ASP A 84 -11.30 -2.67 -10.92
CA ASP A 84 -10.07 -2.58 -11.73
C ASP A 84 -9.31 -1.26 -11.48
N VAL A 85 -8.99 -0.99 -10.22
CA VAL A 85 -8.34 0.26 -9.80
C VAL A 85 -6.92 0.07 -9.26
N ILE A 86 -6.42 -1.15 -9.16
CA ILE A 86 -5.05 -1.47 -8.70
C ILE A 86 -4.23 -1.95 -9.90
N ASP A 87 -3.10 -1.28 -10.16
CA ASP A 87 -2.20 -1.62 -11.26
C ASP A 87 -1.29 -2.82 -10.94
N ALA A 88 -0.83 -2.92 -9.69
CA ALA A 88 0.04 -4.01 -9.24
C ALA A 88 -0.02 -4.20 -7.71
N SER A 89 0.43 -5.38 -7.26
CA SER A 89 0.54 -5.70 -5.84
C SER A 89 1.85 -6.42 -5.54
N TYR A 90 2.55 -5.95 -4.53
CA TYR A 90 3.81 -6.50 -4.05
C TYR A 90 3.64 -6.96 -2.60
N MET A 91 4.11 -8.14 -2.29
CA MET A 91 3.97 -8.77 -0.98
C MET A 91 5.32 -9.26 -0.46
N ALA A 92 5.59 -9.03 0.82
CA ALA A 92 6.73 -9.61 1.53
C ALA A 92 6.20 -10.67 2.53
N PRO A 93 6.45 -11.97 2.29
CA PRO A 93 5.97 -13.05 3.15
C PRO A 93 6.88 -13.29 4.36
N ASP A 94 8.02 -12.62 4.41
CA ASP A 94 9.11 -12.92 5.32
C ASP A 94 8.69 -12.86 6.80
N HIS A 95 9.23 -13.79 7.59
CA HIS A 95 9.13 -13.73 9.05
C HIS A 95 9.74 -12.40 9.57
N PRO A 96 9.18 -11.76 10.61
CA PRO A 96 9.69 -10.47 11.11
C PRO A 96 11.17 -10.47 11.47
N ASP A 97 11.70 -11.61 11.94
CA ASP A 97 13.10 -11.74 12.33
C ASP A 97 14.04 -11.99 11.13
N THR A 98 13.48 -12.19 9.95
CA THR A 98 14.26 -12.36 8.72
C THR A 98 14.64 -11.00 8.15
N ARG A 99 15.93 -10.80 7.90
CA ARG A 99 16.41 -9.61 7.19
C ARG A 99 16.03 -9.71 5.72
N SER A 100 15.09 -8.91 5.28
CA SER A 100 14.60 -8.90 3.91
C SER A 100 14.61 -7.48 3.35
N PRO A 101 15.14 -7.26 2.13
CA PRO A 101 15.11 -5.95 1.48
C PRO A 101 13.70 -5.55 1.04
N ARG A 102 12.77 -6.51 0.92
CA ARG A 102 11.38 -6.27 0.51
C ARG A 102 10.46 -5.94 1.67
N ARG A 103 10.75 -6.49 2.87
CA ARG A 103 9.89 -6.30 4.03
C ARG A 103 9.97 -4.87 4.56
N LYS A 104 8.84 -4.15 4.61
CA LYS A 104 8.75 -2.82 5.26
C LYS A 104 9.29 -2.89 6.70
N PRO A 105 10.13 -1.94 7.15
CA PRO A 105 10.36 -0.62 6.56
C PRO A 105 11.41 -0.56 5.44
N ALA A 106 11.97 -1.70 4.98
CA ALA A 106 12.83 -1.68 3.80
C ALA A 106 12.04 -1.31 2.54
N PRO A 107 12.63 -0.54 1.60
CA PRO A 107 11.92 0.04 0.47
C PRO A 107 11.81 -0.89 -0.75
N GLY A 108 12.27 -2.13 -0.68
CA GLY A 108 12.46 -3.01 -1.83
C GLY A 108 11.24 -3.16 -2.71
N MET A 109 10.03 -3.36 -2.14
CA MET A 109 8.80 -3.47 -2.93
C MET A 109 8.48 -2.18 -3.71
N ILE A 110 8.73 -1.00 -3.11
CA ILE A 110 8.53 0.29 -3.78
C ILE A 110 9.54 0.46 -4.92
N LEU A 111 10.81 0.08 -4.71
CA LEU A 111 11.86 0.18 -5.73
C LEU A 111 11.63 -0.80 -6.89
N GLU A 112 11.18 -2.03 -6.62
CA GLU A 112 10.78 -2.99 -7.64
C GLU A 112 9.64 -2.41 -8.51
N ALA A 113 8.57 -1.95 -7.88
CA ALA A 113 7.45 -1.33 -8.58
C ALA A 113 7.87 -0.12 -9.41
N THR A 114 8.79 0.69 -8.89
CA THR A 114 9.33 1.87 -9.59
C THR A 114 10.03 1.48 -10.88
N ALA A 115 10.85 0.44 -10.83
CA ALA A 115 11.58 -0.06 -12.01
C ALA A 115 10.63 -0.66 -13.06
N GLU A 116 9.61 -1.41 -12.61
CA GLU A 116 8.69 -2.11 -13.50
C GLU A 116 7.64 -1.19 -14.15
N HIS A 117 7.20 -0.14 -13.44
CA HIS A 117 6.10 0.71 -13.88
C HIS A 117 6.50 2.12 -14.29
N GLY A 118 7.79 2.47 -14.25
CA GLY A 118 8.26 3.80 -14.63
C GLY A 118 7.73 4.89 -13.70
N ILE A 119 7.96 4.76 -12.38
CA ILE A 119 7.42 5.65 -11.37
C ILE A 119 8.39 6.82 -11.09
N ASP A 120 7.83 8.02 -10.92
CA ASP A 120 8.51 9.19 -10.38
C ASP A 120 8.32 9.23 -8.85
N LEU A 121 9.33 8.79 -8.12
CA LEU A 121 9.28 8.75 -6.64
C LEU A 121 9.09 10.15 -6.03
N SER A 122 9.64 11.19 -6.64
CA SER A 122 9.57 12.56 -6.12
C SER A 122 8.15 13.13 -6.08
N ARG A 123 7.25 12.56 -6.90
CA ARG A 123 5.82 12.93 -6.98
C ARG A 123 4.89 11.87 -6.40
N SER A 124 5.46 10.86 -5.74
CA SER A 124 4.72 9.70 -5.26
C SER A 124 4.51 9.74 -3.74
N TRP A 125 3.56 8.93 -3.27
CA TRP A 125 3.19 8.84 -1.87
C TRP A 125 3.12 7.40 -1.39
N MET A 126 3.51 7.18 -0.13
CA MET A 126 3.20 5.97 0.62
C MET A 126 2.10 6.28 1.64
N ILE A 127 1.02 5.50 1.59
CA ILE A 127 -0.14 5.60 2.48
C ILE A 127 -0.24 4.31 3.28
N GLY A 128 -0.25 4.41 4.60
CA GLY A 128 -0.36 3.25 5.49
C GLY A 128 -0.82 3.64 6.89
N ASP A 129 -1.09 2.64 7.73
CA ASP A 129 -1.61 2.81 9.09
C ASP A 129 -0.55 2.56 10.18
N LYS A 130 0.66 2.15 9.79
CA LYS A 130 1.74 1.79 10.72
C LYS A 130 2.99 2.65 10.53
N ALA A 131 3.78 2.82 11.58
CA ALA A 131 5.06 3.53 11.52
C ALA A 131 6.00 2.95 10.47
N ILE A 132 6.01 1.62 10.28
CA ILE A 132 6.84 0.94 9.27
C ILE A 132 6.47 1.33 7.84
N ASP A 133 5.23 1.74 7.57
CA ASP A 133 4.80 2.23 6.26
C ASP A 133 5.42 3.61 5.99
N ILE A 134 5.35 4.48 6.98
CA ILE A 134 5.92 5.83 6.92
C ILE A 134 7.44 5.77 6.76
N GLU A 135 8.10 4.90 7.52
CA GLU A 135 9.54 4.68 7.40
C GLU A 135 9.90 4.08 6.03
N CYS A 136 9.12 3.13 5.52
CA CYS A 136 9.31 2.56 4.19
C CYS A 136 9.22 3.62 3.09
N GLY A 137 8.20 4.48 3.15
CA GLY A 137 8.06 5.60 2.21
C GLY A 137 9.25 6.54 2.23
N ARG A 138 9.74 6.91 3.42
CA ARG A 138 10.93 7.75 3.58
C ARG A 138 12.19 7.08 3.02
N ASN A 139 12.37 5.81 3.31
CA ASN A 139 13.51 5.03 2.81
C ASN A 139 13.50 4.90 1.29
N ALA A 140 12.32 4.93 0.68
CA ALA A 140 12.15 4.95 -0.78
C ALA A 140 12.26 6.36 -1.40
N GLY A 141 12.23 7.42 -0.60
CA GLY A 141 12.27 8.80 -1.09
C GLY A 141 10.91 9.33 -1.58
N VAL A 142 9.79 8.77 -1.11
CA VAL A 142 8.45 9.26 -1.38
C VAL A 142 7.87 9.99 -0.17
N ARG A 143 6.88 10.86 -0.41
CA ARG A 143 6.10 11.49 0.66
C ARG A 143 5.19 10.47 1.34
N THR A 144 4.74 10.77 2.55
CA THR A 144 4.06 9.80 3.40
C THR A 144 2.77 10.34 4.02
N ILE A 145 1.73 9.52 4.06
CA ILE A 145 0.47 9.82 4.76
C ILE A 145 0.15 8.67 5.71
N LEU A 146 -0.04 8.98 7.00
CA LEU A 146 -0.56 8.03 7.98
C LEU A 146 -2.08 8.15 8.03
N VAL A 147 -2.79 7.04 7.80
CA VAL A 147 -4.25 6.97 8.00
C VAL A 147 -4.57 6.56 9.43
N GLU A 148 -5.67 7.06 9.97
CA GLU A 148 -6.10 6.75 11.35
C GLU A 148 -6.91 5.44 11.47
N THR A 149 -7.23 4.80 10.34
CA THR A 149 -7.81 3.45 10.32
C THR A 149 -6.79 2.41 10.80
N GLY A 150 -7.23 1.17 10.99
CA GLY A 150 -6.34 0.11 11.45
C GLY A 150 -5.62 0.47 12.77
N TYR A 151 -4.32 0.47 12.74
CA TYR A 151 -3.47 0.83 13.88
C TYR A 151 -3.12 2.33 13.95
N GLY A 152 -3.52 3.14 12.97
CA GLY A 152 -3.04 4.51 12.81
C GLY A 152 -3.28 5.43 13.99
N ARG A 153 -4.44 5.33 14.66
CA ARG A 153 -4.72 6.12 15.89
C ARG A 153 -3.78 5.79 17.05
N LYS A 154 -3.26 4.56 17.09
CA LYS A 154 -2.34 4.10 18.13
C LYS A 154 -0.87 4.32 17.73
N THR A 155 -0.63 4.68 16.47
CA THR A 155 0.71 4.93 15.93
C THR A 155 1.12 6.37 16.23
N ALA A 156 1.63 6.61 17.44
CA ALA A 156 2.02 7.95 17.91
C ALA A 156 3.44 8.35 17.47
N GLU A 157 4.35 7.39 17.32
CA GLU A 157 5.79 7.62 17.21
C GLU A 157 6.32 7.65 15.77
N CYS A 158 5.60 8.27 14.86
CA CYS A 158 6.11 8.54 13.51
C CYS A 158 5.75 9.96 13.09
N SER A 159 6.55 10.53 12.19
CA SER A 159 6.32 11.88 11.66
C SER A 159 6.01 11.79 10.18
N PRO A 160 4.79 11.43 9.76
CA PRO A 160 4.39 11.45 8.36
C PRO A 160 4.34 12.89 7.85
N ASP A 161 4.40 13.07 6.53
CA ASP A 161 4.20 14.40 5.92
C ASP A 161 2.77 14.89 6.14
N HIS A 162 1.80 13.96 6.10
CA HIS A 162 0.39 14.24 6.44
C HIS A 162 -0.24 13.12 7.27
N ARG A 163 -1.33 13.47 7.95
CA ARG A 163 -2.26 12.53 8.58
C ARG A 163 -3.64 12.68 7.95
N ALA A 164 -4.35 11.58 7.82
CA ALA A 164 -5.71 11.54 7.28
C ALA A 164 -6.59 10.58 8.11
N LEU A 165 -7.86 10.85 8.20
CA LEU A 165 -8.80 9.99 8.94
C LEU A 165 -8.99 8.64 8.21
N THR A 166 -8.99 8.67 6.88
CA THR A 166 -9.26 7.50 6.02
C THR A 166 -8.36 7.49 4.80
N VAL A 167 -8.27 6.35 4.13
CA VAL A 167 -7.57 6.24 2.84
C VAL A 167 -8.17 7.15 1.76
N THR A 168 -9.48 7.36 1.79
CA THR A 168 -10.19 8.27 0.88
C THR A 168 -9.68 9.70 1.01
N GLU A 169 -9.56 10.20 2.24
CA GLU A 169 -8.97 11.51 2.53
C GLU A 169 -7.49 11.58 2.14
N ALA A 170 -6.73 10.53 2.47
CA ALA A 170 -5.31 10.45 2.13
C ALA A 170 -5.06 10.55 0.61
N ILE A 171 -5.86 9.84 -0.19
CA ILE A 171 -5.76 9.91 -1.66
C ILE A 171 -6.07 11.34 -2.15
N ARG A 172 -7.09 12.00 -1.61
CA ARG A 172 -7.43 13.39 -1.97
C ARG A 172 -6.30 14.35 -1.65
N ILE A 173 -5.65 14.21 -0.49
CA ILE A 173 -4.47 15.00 -0.11
C ILE A 173 -3.35 14.77 -1.14
N ALA A 174 -3.04 13.52 -1.46
CA ALA A 174 -1.99 13.18 -2.41
C ALA A 174 -2.24 13.77 -3.81
N LEU A 175 -3.48 13.72 -4.29
CA LEU A 175 -3.85 14.21 -5.63
C LEU A 175 -3.91 15.75 -5.72
N ALA A 176 -4.00 16.45 -4.60
CA ALA A 176 -4.07 17.92 -4.54
C ALA A 176 -2.69 18.58 -4.36
N SER A 177 -1.61 17.80 -4.28
CA SER A 177 -0.27 18.26 -3.84
C SER A 177 0.73 18.40 -4.99
#